data_cc87cab1a5dbebbf536559451b60613f
#
_entry.id   cc87cab1a5dbebbf536559451b60613f
#
_cell.length_a   1.000
_cell.length_b   1.000
_cell.length_c   1.000
_cell.angle_alpha   90.00
_cell.angle_beta   90.00
_cell.angle_gamma   90.00
#
_symmetry.space_group_name_H-M   'P 1'
#
loop_
_entity.id
_entity.type
_entity.pdbx_description
1 polymer ?
#
loop_
_entity_poly.entity_id
_entity_poly.type
_entity_poly.pdbx_seq_one_letter_code
_entity_poly.pdbx_strand_id
1 'polypeptide(L)'
;VCSSDLETLDNGALIAEQYQGIRPAPGYPACPDHSVKKDLFAALQCEDIGMGLTESMAMTPAASVSGFYIAHPEATYFNVGKVGEDQVQDMAARRGTEVGALQRFLAPNL
;
A
#
# COMPACT_ATOMS: atom_id res chain seq x y z
N VAL A 1 10.20 6.02 -16.78
CA VAL A 1 9.28 4.96 -17.25
C VAL A 1 9.62 3.67 -16.54
N CYS A 2 8.67 3.08 -15.84
CA CYS A 2 8.83 1.77 -15.22
C CYS A 2 8.76 0.69 -16.30
N SER A 3 9.53 -0.41 -16.15
CA SER A 3 9.47 -1.51 -17.10
C SER A 3 8.08 -2.14 -17.24
N SER A 4 7.27 -2.07 -16.18
CA SER A 4 5.87 -2.52 -16.20
C SER A 4 4.97 -1.71 -17.15
N ASP A 5 5.34 -0.47 -17.44
CA ASP A 5 4.57 0.38 -18.37
C ASP A 5 4.70 -0.08 -19.84
N LEU A 6 5.71 -0.90 -20.12
CA LEU A 6 5.97 -1.47 -21.44
C LEU A 6 5.30 -2.83 -21.63
N GLU A 7 4.73 -3.41 -20.56
CA GLU A 7 4.05 -4.68 -20.62
C GLU A 7 2.66 -4.53 -21.24
N THR A 8 2.34 -5.38 -22.23
CA THR A 8 1.02 -5.47 -22.83
C THR A 8 0.38 -6.78 -22.43
N LEU A 9 -0.44 -6.75 -21.37
CA LEU A 9 -1.06 -7.93 -20.81
C LEU A 9 -2.59 -7.82 -20.88
N ASP A 10 -3.24 -8.93 -21.25
CA ASP A 10 -4.70 -9.03 -21.18
C ASP A 10 -5.17 -9.30 -19.72
N ASN A 11 -6.48 -9.29 -19.50
CA ASN A 11 -7.04 -9.51 -18.17
C ASN A 11 -6.67 -10.87 -17.58
N GLY A 12 -6.64 -11.92 -18.40
CA GLY A 12 -6.24 -13.26 -17.96
C GLY A 12 -4.80 -13.31 -17.49
N ALA A 13 -3.89 -12.67 -18.23
CA ALA A 13 -2.48 -12.56 -17.85
C ALA A 13 -2.28 -11.73 -16.58
N LEU A 14 -3.05 -10.65 -16.40
CA LEU A 14 -3.00 -9.83 -15.17
C LEU A 14 -3.48 -10.62 -13.96
N ILE A 15 -4.58 -11.38 -14.08
CA ILE A 15 -5.09 -12.23 -13.01
C ILE A 15 -4.09 -13.34 -12.65
N ALA A 16 -3.39 -13.88 -13.65
CA ALA A 16 -2.35 -14.90 -13.48
C ALA A 16 -1.01 -14.32 -12.99
N GLU A 17 -0.93 -13.02 -12.73
CA GLU A 17 0.27 -12.33 -12.22
C GLU A 17 1.49 -12.50 -13.15
N GLN A 18 1.28 -12.47 -14.46
CA GLN A 18 2.35 -12.62 -15.45
C GLN A 18 3.18 -11.36 -15.69
N TYR A 19 2.93 -10.29 -14.94
CA TYR A 19 3.74 -9.07 -14.96
C TYR A 19 5.03 -9.27 -14.16
N GLN A 20 6.06 -8.51 -14.50
CA GLN A 20 7.31 -8.51 -13.75
C GLN A 20 7.14 -7.85 -12.37
N GLY A 21 7.58 -8.55 -11.30
CA GLY A 21 7.56 -8.02 -9.95
C GLY A 21 6.20 -8.17 -9.26
N ILE A 22 5.86 -7.19 -8.42
CA ILE A 22 4.63 -7.21 -7.62
C ILE A 22 3.87 -5.88 -7.72
N ARG A 23 2.58 -5.93 -7.44
CA ARG A 23 1.67 -4.77 -7.41
C ARG A 23 0.96 -4.70 -6.05
N PRO A 24 1.71 -4.40 -4.96
CA PRO A 24 1.13 -4.35 -3.63
C PRO A 24 0.31 -3.07 -3.42
N ALA A 25 -0.64 -3.16 -2.49
CA ALA A 25 -1.45 -2.02 -2.09
C ALA A 25 -1.50 -1.90 -0.56
N PRO A 26 -1.58 -0.66 -0.02
CA PRO A 26 -1.74 -0.46 1.42
C PRO A 26 -3.00 -1.14 1.97
N GLY A 27 -2.86 -1.88 3.07
CA GLY A 27 -3.92 -2.66 3.69
C GLY A 27 -3.97 -4.13 3.29
N TYR A 28 -3.05 -4.59 2.42
CA TYR A 28 -2.93 -5.98 2.00
C TYR A 28 -1.68 -6.65 2.61
N PRO A 29 -1.56 -7.99 2.54
CA PRO A 29 -0.53 -8.72 3.29
C PRO A 29 0.91 -8.27 3.10
N ALA A 30 1.30 -7.80 1.90
CA ALA A 30 2.65 -7.32 1.63
C ALA A 30 2.88 -5.87 2.05
N CYS A 31 1.82 -5.12 2.33
CA CYS A 31 1.88 -3.71 2.74
C CYS A 31 0.71 -3.41 3.68
N PRO A 32 0.72 -3.95 4.93
CA PRO A 32 -0.47 -3.96 5.79
C PRO A 32 -0.88 -2.59 6.33
N ASP A 33 0.03 -1.65 6.41
CA ASP A 33 -0.23 -0.33 7.00
C ASP A 33 -1.06 0.57 6.08
N HIS A 34 -2.32 0.80 6.44
CA HIS A 34 -3.22 1.69 5.71
C HIS A 34 -2.76 3.17 5.70
N SER A 35 -1.99 3.60 6.70
CA SER A 35 -1.57 5.00 6.81
C SER A 35 -0.61 5.45 5.70
N VAL A 36 0.00 4.53 4.97
CA VAL A 36 0.83 4.80 3.79
C VAL A 36 0.05 5.55 2.70
N LYS A 37 -1.26 5.34 2.61
CA LYS A 37 -2.11 6.07 1.65
C LYS A 37 -2.05 7.57 1.83
N LYS A 38 -1.88 8.05 3.06
CA LYS A 38 -1.78 9.48 3.35
C LYS A 38 -0.60 10.11 2.62
N ASP A 39 0.56 9.48 2.70
CA ASP A 39 1.77 9.95 2.03
C ASP A 39 1.66 9.81 0.51
N LEU A 40 1.08 8.71 0.04
CA LEU A 40 0.86 8.46 -1.37
C LEU A 40 -0.08 9.50 -1.99
N PHE A 41 -1.20 9.80 -1.34
CA PHE A 41 -2.16 10.79 -1.82
C PHE A 41 -1.61 12.21 -1.82
N ALA A 42 -0.78 12.56 -0.83
CA ALA A 42 -0.10 13.84 -0.80
C ALA A 42 0.93 13.95 -1.92
N ALA A 43 1.76 12.92 -2.13
CA ALA A 43 2.79 12.90 -3.15
C ALA A 43 2.21 13.00 -4.57
N LEU A 44 1.07 12.37 -4.82
CA LEU A 44 0.40 12.36 -6.14
C LEU A 44 -0.62 13.49 -6.30
N GLN A 45 -0.81 14.34 -5.28
CA GLN A 45 -1.79 15.43 -5.31
C GLN A 45 -3.21 14.94 -5.70
N CYS A 46 -3.64 13.84 -5.07
CA CYS A 46 -4.90 13.17 -5.41
C CYS A 46 -6.14 14.05 -5.20
N GLU A 47 -6.10 15.04 -4.30
CA GLU A 47 -7.20 16.00 -4.10
C GLU A 47 -7.51 16.81 -5.36
N ASP A 48 -6.51 17.06 -6.20
CA ASP A 48 -6.69 17.83 -7.44
C ASP A 48 -7.60 17.12 -8.44
N ILE A 49 -7.75 15.81 -8.33
CA ILE A 49 -8.66 15.01 -9.16
C ILE A 49 -9.89 14.51 -8.40
N GLY A 50 -10.16 15.06 -7.22
CA GLY A 50 -11.33 14.71 -6.42
C GLY A 50 -11.25 13.43 -5.63
N MET A 51 -10.05 12.85 -5.45
CA MET A 51 -9.82 11.69 -4.59
C MET A 51 -9.42 12.14 -3.18
N GLY A 52 -9.94 11.45 -2.18
CA GLY A 52 -9.62 11.75 -0.78
C GLY A 52 -9.57 10.50 0.09
N LEU A 53 -9.29 10.72 1.38
CA LEU A 53 -9.23 9.67 2.41
C LEU A 53 -10.12 10.06 3.58
N THR A 54 -10.77 9.05 4.17
CA THR A 54 -11.45 9.18 5.46
C THR A 54 -10.44 9.07 6.61
N GLU A 55 -10.89 9.28 7.85
CA GLU A 55 -10.03 9.10 9.04
C GLU A 55 -9.49 7.68 9.18
N SER A 56 -10.23 6.68 8.71
CA SER A 56 -9.82 5.28 8.69
C SER A 56 -9.00 4.90 7.46
N MET A 57 -8.60 5.87 6.64
CA MET A 57 -7.86 5.67 5.39
C MET A 57 -8.66 4.92 4.30
N ALA A 58 -9.98 4.96 4.36
CA ALA A 58 -10.82 4.52 3.24
C ALA A 58 -10.78 5.57 2.12
N MET A 59 -10.71 5.11 0.90
CA MET A 59 -10.64 6.00 -0.26
C MET A 59 -12.03 6.52 -0.66
N THR A 60 -12.07 7.78 -1.10
CA THR A 60 -13.26 8.40 -1.70
C THR A 60 -12.91 8.95 -3.09
N PRO A 61 -13.71 8.73 -4.14
CA PRO A 61 -14.88 7.83 -4.19
C PRO A 61 -14.55 6.38 -3.82
N ALA A 62 -15.56 5.61 -3.38
CA ALA A 62 -15.34 4.23 -2.90
C ALA A 62 -14.75 3.27 -3.94
N ALA A 63 -14.95 3.56 -5.22
CA ALA A 63 -14.38 2.76 -6.33
C ALA A 63 -12.91 3.11 -6.66
N SER A 64 -12.30 4.02 -5.92
CA SER A 64 -10.90 4.39 -6.14
C SER A 64 -9.95 3.23 -5.84
N VAL A 65 -8.83 3.20 -6.54
CA VAL A 65 -7.76 2.20 -6.36
C VAL A 65 -6.44 2.94 -6.15
N SER A 66 -5.62 2.45 -5.24
CA SER A 66 -4.26 2.93 -5.03
C SER A 66 -3.31 1.79 -4.70
N GLY A 67 -2.07 1.92 -5.13
CA GLY A 67 -1.06 0.89 -4.89
C GLY A 67 0.26 1.26 -5.55
N PHE A 68 1.15 0.26 -5.61
CA PHE A 68 2.48 0.41 -6.16
C PHE A 68 2.75 -0.63 -7.24
N TYR A 69 3.53 -0.26 -8.25
CA TYR A 69 4.12 -1.21 -9.19
C TYR A 69 5.61 -1.30 -8.88
N ILE A 70 6.05 -2.46 -8.39
CA ILE A 70 7.45 -2.73 -8.07
C ILE A 70 7.95 -3.72 -9.13
N ALA A 71 8.44 -3.18 -10.24
CA ALA A 71 8.84 -3.94 -11.43
C ALA A 71 10.30 -4.40 -11.32
N HIS A 72 10.61 -5.20 -10.32
CA HIS A 72 11.93 -5.78 -10.15
C HIS A 72 11.86 -7.31 -10.33
N PRO A 73 12.80 -7.93 -11.08
CA PRO A 73 12.73 -9.38 -11.36
C PRO A 73 12.80 -10.26 -10.12
N GLU A 74 13.41 -9.80 -9.03
CA GLU A 74 13.49 -10.52 -7.76
C GLU A 74 12.36 -10.20 -6.79
N ALA A 75 11.49 -9.24 -7.11
CA ALA A 75 10.35 -8.91 -6.27
C ALA A 75 9.28 -10.00 -6.36
N THR A 76 8.90 -10.55 -5.22
CA THR A 76 7.86 -11.57 -5.09
C THR A 76 6.85 -11.17 -4.03
N TYR A 77 5.58 -11.59 -4.17
CA TYR A 77 4.59 -11.37 -3.14
C TYR A 77 4.96 -12.09 -1.85
N PHE A 78 4.74 -11.42 -0.74
CA PHE A 78 5.02 -11.95 0.60
C PHE A 78 3.94 -11.50 1.57
N ASN A 79 3.92 -12.12 2.74
CA ASN A 79 3.05 -11.75 3.84
C ASN A 79 3.93 -11.22 4.97
N VAL A 80 3.71 -9.99 5.41
CA VAL A 80 4.42 -9.43 6.55
C VAL A 80 4.15 -10.23 7.82
N GLY A 81 2.96 -10.80 7.95
CA GLY A 81 2.58 -11.57 9.13
C GLY A 81 2.42 -10.70 10.37
N LYS A 82 2.74 -11.25 11.53
CA LYS A 82 2.61 -10.54 12.81
C LYS A 82 3.70 -9.50 12.98
N VAL A 83 3.29 -8.33 13.49
CA VAL A 83 4.18 -7.21 13.83
C VAL A 83 4.28 -7.13 15.35
N GLY A 84 5.50 -7.16 15.87
CA GLY A 84 5.77 -7.07 17.30
C GLY A 84 5.54 -5.66 17.86
N GLU A 85 5.28 -5.57 19.15
CA GLU A 85 5.05 -4.29 19.81
C GLU A 85 6.26 -3.35 19.69
N ASP A 86 7.46 -3.88 19.81
CA ASP A 86 8.72 -3.16 19.64
C ASP A 86 8.85 -2.56 18.22
N GLN A 87 8.41 -3.32 17.23
CA GLN A 87 8.39 -2.86 15.83
C GLN A 87 7.37 -1.74 15.62
N VAL A 88 6.19 -1.85 16.22
CA VAL A 88 5.17 -0.78 16.17
C VAL A 88 5.69 0.49 16.80
N GLN A 89 6.35 0.39 17.98
CA GLN A 89 6.95 1.53 18.67
C GLN A 89 8.03 2.20 17.80
N ASP A 90 8.91 1.44 17.19
CA ASP A 90 9.96 1.95 16.31
C ASP A 90 9.38 2.63 15.07
N MET A 91 8.39 2.03 14.45
CA MET A 91 7.69 2.63 13.29
C MET A 91 7.00 3.94 13.66
N ALA A 92 6.31 3.97 14.80
CA ALA A 92 5.64 5.18 15.29
C ALA A 92 6.64 6.32 15.53
N ALA A 93 7.77 6.00 16.18
CA ALA A 93 8.84 6.97 16.43
C ALA A 93 9.42 7.54 15.13
N ARG A 94 9.72 6.68 14.16
CA ARG A 94 10.26 7.11 12.86
C ARG A 94 9.28 7.96 12.06
N ARG A 95 7.98 7.70 12.18
CA ARG A 95 6.93 8.46 11.50
C ARG A 95 6.47 9.71 12.25
N GLY A 96 6.87 9.86 13.51
CA GLY A 96 6.40 10.96 14.35
C GLY A 96 4.90 10.86 14.66
N THR A 97 4.37 9.65 14.79
CA THR A 97 2.96 9.38 15.09
C THR A 97 2.80 8.69 16.45
N GLU A 98 1.59 8.76 17.00
CA GLU A 98 1.26 8.03 18.23
C GLU A 98 1.17 6.52 17.95
N VAL A 99 1.69 5.71 18.89
CA VAL A 99 1.66 4.25 18.82
C VAL A 99 0.22 3.73 18.62
N GLY A 100 -0.73 4.25 19.40
CA GLY A 100 -2.14 3.83 19.29
C GLY A 100 -2.79 4.16 17.95
N ALA A 101 -2.36 5.22 17.28
CA ALA A 101 -2.82 5.55 15.94
C ALA A 101 -2.32 4.52 14.92
N LEU A 102 -1.04 4.17 14.99
CA LEU A 102 -0.43 3.18 14.09
C LEU A 102 -1.01 1.78 14.33
N GLN A 103 -1.25 1.40 15.59
CA GLN A 103 -1.87 0.11 15.92
C GLN A 103 -3.24 -0.07 15.26
N ARG A 104 -4.05 0.98 15.16
CA ARG A 104 -5.35 0.92 14.48
C ARG A 104 -5.20 0.54 12.99
N PHE A 105 -4.17 1.04 12.33
CA PHE A 105 -3.92 0.75 10.92
C PHE A 105 -3.24 -0.59 10.68
N LEU A 106 -2.65 -1.18 11.72
CA LEU A 106 -1.98 -2.49 11.68
C LEU A 106 -2.79 -3.59 12.37
N ALA A 107 -4.00 -3.31 12.83
CA ALA A 107 -4.78 -4.22 13.68
C ALA A 107 -4.82 -5.68 13.22
N PRO A 108 -4.97 -5.99 11.92
CA PRO A 108 -4.96 -7.38 11.47
C PRO A 108 -3.63 -8.11 11.64
N ASN A 109 -2.55 -7.37 11.89
CA ASN A 109 -1.18 -7.89 11.97
C ASN A 109 -0.60 -7.87 13.39
N LEU A 110 -1.39 -7.46 14.38
CA LEU A 110 -0.96 -7.40 15.78
C LEU A 110 -1.22 -8.69 16.55
#